data_2794d103a8e4f2f227953d04f48d217c
#
_entry.id   2794d103a8e4f2f227953d04f48d217c
#
_cell.length_a   1.000
_cell.length_b   1.000
_cell.length_c   1.000
_cell.angle_alpha   90.00
_cell.angle_beta   90.00
_cell.angle_gamma   90.00
#
_symmetry.space_group_name_H-M   'P 1'
#
loop_
_entity.id
_entity.type
_entity.pdbx_description
1 polymer ?
#
loop_
_entity_poly.entity_id
_entity_poly.type
_entity_poly.pdbx_seq_one_letter_code
_entity_poly.pdbx_strand_id
1 'polypeptide(L)'
;MKRAVITGPTGAIGTALIAELISHGIEVEAVVRPDSRRTDNIPKSPLVHIVPCDLKELKTLHEKIEHADVFYHFGWDGTFGNSNAYGQLENVRYALDAVEAAAALGCTTFVGAGSQAEYGRVEGSLNASTPAFPENGYGIAKLCTGQMTKILCEQKGIRHI
;
A
#
# COMPACT_ATOMS: atom_id res chain seq x y z
N MET A 1 1.79 -3.01 -18.29
CA MET A 1 0.84 -3.19 -17.15
C MET A 1 -0.56 -3.25 -17.70
N LYS A 2 -1.32 -4.29 -17.34
CA LYS A 2 -2.73 -4.48 -17.74
C LYS A 2 -3.65 -4.50 -16.53
N ARG A 3 -3.16 -4.94 -15.36
CA ARG A 3 -3.92 -5.07 -14.13
C ARG A 3 -3.09 -4.65 -12.92
N ALA A 4 -3.70 -3.84 -12.03
CA ALA A 4 -3.10 -3.35 -10.80
C ALA A 4 -3.94 -3.73 -9.59
N VAL A 5 -3.29 -4.08 -8.47
CA VAL A 5 -3.93 -4.22 -7.15
C VAL A 5 -3.66 -2.96 -6.34
N ILE A 6 -4.68 -2.42 -5.65
CA ILE A 6 -4.52 -1.23 -4.81
C ILE A 6 -5.15 -1.49 -3.44
N THR A 7 -4.36 -1.45 -2.37
CA THR A 7 -4.89 -1.32 -1.00
C THR A 7 -5.01 0.17 -0.63
N GLY A 8 -6.00 0.52 0.20
CA GLY A 8 -6.31 1.93 0.50
C GLY A 8 -6.94 2.71 -0.67
N PRO A 9 -7.77 2.06 -1.53
CA PRO A 9 -8.32 2.66 -2.76
C PRO A 9 -9.31 3.80 -2.49
N THR A 10 -9.82 3.94 -1.26
CA THR A 10 -10.81 4.96 -0.86
C THR A 10 -10.18 6.26 -0.35
N GLY A 11 -8.85 6.29 -0.23
CA GLY A 11 -8.08 7.47 0.17
C GLY A 11 -7.78 8.40 -1.02
N ALA A 12 -7.31 9.63 -0.75
CA ALA A 12 -7.04 10.64 -1.78
C ALA A 12 -6.06 10.13 -2.86
N ILE A 13 -4.95 9.49 -2.45
CA ILE A 13 -3.96 8.92 -3.39
C ILE A 13 -4.56 7.75 -4.17
N GLY A 14 -5.25 6.84 -3.46
CA GLY A 14 -5.85 5.65 -4.09
C GLY A 14 -6.89 6.00 -5.14
N THR A 15 -7.81 6.93 -4.84
CA THR A 15 -8.85 7.37 -5.79
C THR A 15 -8.26 8.08 -7.01
N ALA A 16 -7.24 8.93 -6.81
CA ALA A 16 -6.56 9.62 -7.90
C ALA A 16 -5.81 8.63 -8.81
N LEU A 17 -5.10 7.67 -8.21
CA LEU A 17 -4.40 6.63 -8.98
C LEU A 17 -5.37 5.76 -9.78
N ILE A 18 -6.51 5.37 -9.18
CA ILE A 18 -7.54 4.59 -9.91
C ILE A 18 -8.03 5.37 -11.13
N ALA A 19 -8.35 6.67 -10.96
CA ALA A 19 -8.81 7.50 -12.07
C ALA A 19 -7.78 7.54 -13.21
N GLU A 20 -6.50 7.66 -12.88
CA GLU A 20 -5.41 7.65 -13.87
C GLU A 20 -5.26 6.29 -14.55
N LEU A 21 -5.26 5.19 -13.79
CA LEU A 21 -5.12 3.84 -14.35
C LEU A 21 -6.25 3.50 -15.32
N ILE A 22 -7.49 3.78 -14.97
CA ILE A 22 -8.64 3.50 -15.85
C ILE A 22 -8.64 4.38 -17.10
N SER A 23 -8.10 5.60 -17.04
CA SER A 23 -7.95 6.47 -18.23
C SER A 23 -6.98 5.86 -19.24
N HIS A 24 -6.07 4.99 -18.80
CA HIS A 24 -5.15 4.24 -19.63
C HIS A 24 -5.62 2.81 -19.96
N GLY A 25 -6.87 2.48 -19.66
CA GLY A 25 -7.45 1.16 -19.95
C GLY A 25 -6.88 0.03 -19.07
N ILE A 26 -6.36 0.36 -17.86
CA ILE A 26 -5.78 -0.61 -16.93
C ILE A 26 -6.87 -1.06 -15.95
N GLU A 27 -7.02 -2.37 -15.79
CA GLU A 27 -7.91 -2.97 -14.80
C GLU A 27 -7.36 -2.77 -13.38
N VAL A 28 -8.24 -2.52 -12.43
CA VAL A 28 -7.91 -2.24 -11.04
C VAL A 28 -8.67 -3.17 -10.09
N GLU A 29 -7.95 -3.93 -9.31
CA GLU A 29 -8.44 -4.68 -8.16
C GLU A 29 -8.36 -3.80 -6.92
N ALA A 30 -9.46 -3.16 -6.57
CA ALA A 30 -9.56 -2.22 -5.45
C ALA A 30 -9.84 -2.97 -4.14
N VAL A 31 -8.79 -3.22 -3.35
CA VAL A 31 -8.87 -3.98 -2.10
C VAL A 31 -9.42 -3.10 -0.98
N VAL A 32 -10.60 -3.42 -0.47
CA VAL A 32 -11.30 -2.67 0.58
C VAL A 32 -11.61 -3.57 1.78
N ARG A 33 -11.65 -2.98 2.96
CA ARG A 33 -12.16 -3.70 4.14
C ARG A 33 -13.63 -4.08 3.92
N PRO A 34 -14.07 -5.26 4.37
CA PRO A 34 -15.45 -5.72 4.16
C PRO A 34 -16.51 -4.75 4.70
N ASP A 35 -16.20 -4.01 5.77
CA ASP A 35 -17.06 -3.02 6.43
C ASP A 35 -16.84 -1.57 5.97
N SER A 36 -16.10 -1.36 4.88
CA SER A 36 -15.77 -0.02 4.39
C SER A 36 -17.03 0.74 3.99
N ARG A 37 -17.21 1.94 4.58
CA ARG A 37 -18.30 2.88 4.25
C ARG A 37 -17.89 3.92 3.21
N ARG A 38 -16.69 3.83 2.65
CA ARG A 38 -16.12 4.82 1.72
C ARG A 38 -15.94 4.29 0.30
N THR A 39 -16.57 3.16 -0.02
CA THR A 39 -16.50 2.56 -1.36
C THR A 39 -17.07 3.48 -2.45
N ASP A 40 -18.01 4.37 -2.08
CA ASP A 40 -18.55 5.38 -3.01
C ASP A 40 -17.52 6.40 -3.50
N ASN A 41 -16.37 6.53 -2.82
CA ASN A 41 -15.27 7.39 -3.26
C ASN A 41 -14.50 6.76 -4.45
N ILE A 42 -14.62 5.47 -4.66
CA ILE A 42 -13.89 4.77 -5.73
C ILE A 42 -14.53 5.12 -7.07
N PRO A 43 -13.75 5.53 -8.09
CA PRO A 43 -14.25 5.82 -9.42
C PRO A 43 -15.02 4.61 -10.00
N LYS A 44 -16.22 4.86 -10.48
CA LYS A 44 -17.09 3.83 -11.09
C LYS A 44 -16.65 3.58 -12.53
N SER A 45 -16.21 2.38 -12.82
CA SER A 45 -15.80 1.96 -14.17
C SER A 45 -15.93 0.44 -14.29
N PRO A 46 -16.20 -0.12 -15.48
CA PRO A 46 -16.15 -1.56 -15.70
C PRO A 46 -14.73 -2.14 -15.52
N LEU A 47 -13.69 -1.30 -15.49
CA LEU A 47 -12.30 -1.69 -15.23
C LEU A 47 -11.97 -1.75 -13.74
N VAL A 48 -12.89 -1.40 -12.84
CA VAL A 48 -12.63 -1.39 -11.38
C VAL A 48 -13.43 -2.49 -10.71
N HIS A 49 -12.72 -3.42 -10.10
CA HIS A 49 -13.28 -4.54 -9.36
C HIS A 49 -13.05 -4.31 -7.85
N ILE A 50 -14.14 -4.32 -7.08
CA ILE A 50 -14.06 -4.21 -5.62
C ILE A 50 -13.76 -5.57 -5.02
N VAL A 51 -12.64 -5.69 -4.32
CA VAL A 51 -12.20 -6.94 -3.65
C VAL A 51 -12.27 -6.77 -2.14
N PRO A 52 -13.26 -7.36 -1.46
CA PRO A 52 -13.34 -7.31 0.00
C PRO A 52 -12.20 -8.14 0.63
N CYS A 53 -11.28 -7.47 1.31
CA CYS A 53 -10.20 -8.09 2.07
C CYS A 53 -9.66 -7.12 3.12
N ASP A 54 -9.47 -7.60 4.35
CA ASP A 54 -8.84 -6.83 5.42
C ASP A 54 -7.30 -6.87 5.26
N LEU A 55 -6.59 -5.84 5.76
CA LEU A 55 -5.12 -5.79 5.70
C LEU A 55 -4.47 -7.00 6.41
N LYS A 56 -5.09 -7.50 7.47
CA LYS A 56 -4.63 -8.69 8.20
C LYS A 56 -4.76 -10.01 7.42
N GLU A 57 -5.52 -10.00 6.31
CA GLU A 57 -5.82 -11.18 5.50
C GLU A 57 -5.21 -11.10 4.09
N LEU A 58 -4.28 -10.16 3.82
CA LEU A 58 -3.71 -9.93 2.50
C LEU A 58 -3.08 -11.17 1.87
N LYS A 59 -2.55 -12.10 2.67
CA LYS A 59 -1.99 -13.37 2.16
C LYS A 59 -3.02 -14.23 1.42
N THR A 60 -4.32 -14.04 1.67
CA THR A 60 -5.39 -14.78 0.99
C THR A 60 -5.85 -14.13 -0.32
N LEU A 61 -5.27 -13.01 -0.74
CA LEU A 61 -5.70 -12.31 -1.96
C LEU A 61 -5.61 -13.17 -3.22
N HIS A 62 -4.67 -14.11 -3.28
CA HIS A 62 -4.53 -15.05 -4.40
C HIS A 62 -5.73 -16.00 -4.57
N GLU A 63 -6.59 -16.13 -3.56
CA GLU A 63 -7.86 -16.87 -3.64
C GLU A 63 -8.96 -16.05 -4.31
N LYS A 64 -8.79 -14.72 -4.41
CA LYS A 64 -9.78 -13.76 -4.92
C LYS A 64 -9.35 -13.08 -6.22
N ILE A 65 -8.06 -13.00 -6.46
CA ILE A 65 -7.44 -12.37 -7.64
C ILE A 65 -6.48 -13.38 -8.25
N GLU A 66 -6.65 -13.67 -9.53
CA GLU A 66 -5.84 -14.67 -10.23
C GLU A 66 -4.43 -14.17 -10.56
N HIS A 67 -4.33 -12.92 -11.05
CA HIS A 67 -3.07 -12.32 -11.51
C HIS A 67 -3.11 -10.80 -11.46
N ALA A 68 -1.95 -10.17 -11.23
CA ALA A 68 -1.75 -8.74 -11.41
C ALA A 68 -0.30 -8.42 -11.77
N ASP A 69 -0.05 -7.27 -12.41
CA ASP A 69 1.29 -6.84 -12.82
C ASP A 69 1.98 -5.97 -11.76
N VAL A 70 1.19 -5.13 -11.07
CA VAL A 70 1.71 -4.17 -10.08
C VAL A 70 0.83 -4.16 -8.84
N PHE A 71 1.45 -4.13 -7.68
CA PHE A 71 0.78 -4.00 -6.38
C PHE A 71 1.09 -2.64 -5.76
N TYR A 72 0.06 -1.82 -5.53
CA TYR A 72 0.13 -0.54 -4.82
C TYR A 72 -0.37 -0.70 -3.39
N HIS A 73 0.50 -0.52 -2.42
CA HIS A 73 0.15 -0.65 -1.00
C HIS A 73 0.04 0.72 -0.33
N PHE A 74 -1.18 1.27 -0.26
CA PHE A 74 -1.51 2.54 0.39
C PHE A 74 -2.38 2.37 1.64
N GLY A 75 -2.82 1.13 1.92
CA GLY A 75 -3.59 0.81 3.10
C GLY A 75 -2.74 0.94 4.36
N TRP A 76 -3.30 1.59 5.39
CA TRP A 76 -2.68 1.74 6.70
C TRP A 76 -3.77 1.85 7.75
N ASP A 77 -3.64 1.13 8.85
CA ASP A 77 -4.57 1.23 9.96
C ASP A 77 -4.07 2.22 11.02
N GLY A 78 -4.96 3.10 11.51
CA GLY A 78 -4.64 4.01 12.60
C GLY A 78 -3.67 5.15 12.22
N THR A 79 -3.93 5.87 11.11
CA THR A 79 -3.12 7.03 10.69
C THR A 79 -3.25 8.24 11.60
N PHE A 80 -4.42 8.48 12.20
CA PHE A 80 -4.69 9.64 13.05
C PHE A 80 -4.89 9.22 14.51
N GLY A 81 -4.04 9.77 15.40
CA GLY A 81 -4.19 9.64 16.85
C GLY A 81 -3.88 8.26 17.42
N ASN A 82 -3.55 7.28 16.63
CA ASN A 82 -3.17 5.96 17.11
C ASN A 82 -1.66 5.83 17.20
N SER A 83 -1.10 6.27 18.33
CA SER A 83 0.32 6.08 18.69
C SER A 83 0.59 4.70 19.30
N ASN A 84 -0.37 3.78 19.29
CA ASN A 84 -0.20 2.43 19.82
C ASN A 84 0.91 1.69 19.05
N ALA A 85 2.03 1.44 19.72
CA ALA A 85 3.20 0.79 19.14
C ALA A 85 2.87 -0.58 18.51
N TYR A 86 2.03 -1.37 19.15
CA TYR A 86 1.61 -2.67 18.62
C TYR A 86 0.79 -2.53 17.34
N GLY A 87 -0.15 -1.57 17.28
CA GLY A 87 -0.92 -1.32 16.07
C GLY A 87 -0.05 -0.82 14.92
N GLN A 88 0.98 -0.02 15.21
CA GLN A 88 1.94 0.40 14.18
C GLN A 88 2.83 -0.76 13.70
N LEU A 89 3.24 -1.65 14.61
CA LEU A 89 3.99 -2.87 14.24
C LEU A 89 3.16 -3.82 13.37
N GLU A 90 1.85 -3.95 13.64
CA GLU A 90 0.95 -4.73 12.79
C GLU A 90 0.90 -4.19 11.36
N ASN A 91 0.93 -2.85 11.16
CA ASN A 91 1.00 -2.29 9.80
C ASN A 91 2.28 -2.67 9.05
N VAL A 92 3.42 -2.78 9.74
CA VAL A 92 4.67 -3.30 9.14
C VAL A 92 4.46 -4.74 8.67
N ARG A 93 3.83 -5.59 9.52
CA ARG A 93 3.49 -6.97 9.15
C ARG A 93 2.54 -7.02 7.95
N TYR A 94 1.47 -6.19 7.93
CA TYR A 94 0.54 -6.14 6.80
C TYR A 94 1.22 -5.75 5.49
N ALA A 95 2.20 -4.85 5.55
CA ALA A 95 2.96 -4.48 4.36
C ALA A 95 3.86 -5.62 3.85
N LEU A 96 4.46 -6.41 4.74
CA LEU A 96 5.18 -7.63 4.35
C LEU A 96 4.21 -8.67 3.75
N ASP A 97 3.02 -8.85 4.36
CA ASP A 97 1.98 -9.73 3.83
C ASP A 97 1.48 -9.25 2.44
N ALA A 98 1.48 -7.93 2.18
CA ALA A 98 1.18 -7.36 0.87
C ALA A 98 2.26 -7.71 -0.18
N VAL A 99 3.54 -7.74 0.19
CA VAL A 99 4.62 -8.20 -0.71
C VAL A 99 4.48 -9.68 -1.01
N GLU A 100 4.15 -10.53 -0.01
CA GLU A 100 3.87 -11.95 -0.23
C GLU A 100 2.67 -12.14 -1.17
N ALA A 101 1.60 -11.37 -0.99
CA ALA A 101 0.45 -11.37 -1.89
C ALA A 101 0.85 -10.94 -3.31
N ALA A 102 1.65 -9.88 -3.45
CA ALA A 102 2.16 -9.43 -4.75
C ALA A 102 2.95 -10.54 -5.47
N ALA A 103 3.81 -11.26 -4.73
CA ALA A 103 4.55 -12.41 -5.27
C ALA A 103 3.61 -13.52 -5.73
N ALA A 104 2.61 -13.88 -4.92
CA ALA A 104 1.65 -14.93 -5.24
C ALA A 104 0.78 -14.58 -6.46
N LEU A 105 0.49 -13.29 -6.69
CA LEU A 105 -0.24 -12.79 -7.85
C LEU A 105 0.63 -12.60 -9.11
N GLY A 106 1.94 -12.87 -9.03
CA GLY A 106 2.86 -12.69 -10.15
C GLY A 106 3.22 -11.25 -10.45
N CYS A 107 3.04 -10.32 -9.49
CA CYS A 107 3.43 -8.93 -9.67
C CYS A 107 4.94 -8.79 -9.88
N THR A 108 5.32 -7.95 -10.85
CA THR A 108 6.73 -7.61 -11.10
C THR A 108 7.18 -6.36 -10.36
N THR A 109 6.24 -5.58 -9.84
CA THR A 109 6.52 -4.32 -9.14
C THR A 109 5.60 -4.17 -7.93
N PHE A 110 6.19 -3.74 -6.82
CA PHE A 110 5.52 -3.35 -5.59
C PHE A 110 5.79 -1.86 -5.31
N VAL A 111 4.75 -1.09 -5.07
CA VAL A 111 4.82 0.34 -4.78
C VAL A 111 4.26 0.60 -3.39
N GLY A 112 5.09 1.08 -2.46
CA GLY A 112 4.71 1.43 -1.10
C GLY A 112 4.61 2.95 -0.90
N ALA A 113 3.60 3.41 -0.16
CA ALA A 113 3.52 4.82 0.21
C ALA A 113 4.43 5.12 1.41
N GLY A 114 5.45 5.94 1.22
CA GLY A 114 6.23 6.55 2.30
C GLY A 114 5.49 7.68 3.02
N SER A 115 6.16 8.33 3.96
CA SER A 115 5.62 9.46 4.70
C SER A 115 6.70 10.49 5.07
N GLN A 116 6.34 11.75 5.06
CA GLN A 116 7.17 12.83 5.62
C GLN A 116 7.51 12.58 7.11
N ALA A 117 6.64 11.88 7.85
CA ALA A 117 6.89 11.53 9.26
C ALA A 117 8.13 10.64 9.49
N GLU A 118 8.67 10.01 8.46
CA GLU A 118 9.92 9.25 8.50
C GLU A 118 11.14 10.13 8.77
N TYR A 119 11.05 11.41 8.44
CA TYR A 119 12.15 12.37 8.60
C TYR A 119 12.09 13.16 9.91
N GLY A 120 10.97 13.13 10.64
CA GLY A 120 10.78 13.94 11.83
C GLY A 120 10.71 15.44 11.51
N ARG A 121 11.23 16.27 12.44
CA ARG A 121 11.33 17.72 12.24
C ARG A 121 12.59 18.06 11.45
N VAL A 122 12.40 18.65 10.30
CA VAL A 122 13.49 19.10 9.43
C VAL A 122 13.31 20.59 9.15
N GLU A 123 14.38 21.35 9.36
CA GLU A 123 14.42 22.76 8.93
C GLU A 123 14.75 22.82 7.44
N GLY A 124 13.88 23.46 6.65
CA GLY A 124 14.04 23.61 5.20
C GLY A 124 13.36 22.49 4.41
N SER A 125 13.84 22.28 3.18
CA SER A 125 13.24 21.34 2.23
C SER A 125 13.84 19.94 2.36
N LEU A 126 13.00 18.93 2.33
CA LEU A 126 13.44 17.52 2.25
C LEU A 126 14.05 17.23 0.87
N ASN A 127 15.09 16.42 0.85
CA ASN A 127 15.72 15.89 -0.35
C ASN A 127 16.24 14.47 -0.12
N ALA A 128 16.76 13.83 -1.17
CA ALA A 128 17.20 12.43 -1.11
C ALA A 128 18.35 12.14 -0.13
N SER A 129 19.10 13.17 0.29
CA SER A 129 20.18 13.03 1.28
C SER A 129 19.75 13.41 2.70
N THR A 130 18.49 13.83 2.92
CA THR A 130 17.98 14.15 4.25
C THR A 130 17.92 12.87 5.08
N PRO A 131 18.59 12.81 6.26
CA PRO A 131 18.52 11.64 7.12
C PRO A 131 17.11 11.40 7.65
N ALA A 132 16.68 10.16 7.65
CA ALA A 132 15.42 9.76 8.29
C ALA A 132 15.62 9.72 9.81
N PHE A 133 14.80 10.47 10.55
CA PHE A 133 14.82 10.54 12.00
C PHE A 133 13.41 10.68 12.58
N PRO A 134 12.58 9.62 12.52
CA PRO A 134 11.18 9.68 12.93
C PRO A 134 11.05 9.94 14.45
N GLU A 135 10.11 10.80 14.82
CA GLU A 135 9.87 11.21 16.22
C GLU A 135 8.64 10.53 16.85
N ASN A 136 7.91 9.71 16.11
CA ASN A 136 6.70 9.04 16.60
C ASN A 136 6.56 7.64 16.04
N GLY A 137 5.69 6.83 16.67
CA GLY A 137 5.48 5.42 16.29
C GLY A 137 5.04 5.22 14.85
N TYR A 138 4.22 6.14 14.30
CA TYR A 138 3.81 6.09 12.90
C TYR A 138 5.00 6.29 11.95
N GLY A 139 5.82 7.32 12.16
CA GLY A 139 7.00 7.58 11.34
C GLY A 139 8.03 6.45 11.42
N ILE A 140 8.25 5.90 12.64
CA ILE A 140 9.14 4.75 12.87
C ILE A 140 8.63 3.54 12.07
N ALA A 141 7.34 3.24 12.15
CA ALA A 141 6.75 2.12 11.44
C ALA A 141 6.79 2.31 9.91
N LYS A 142 6.56 3.54 9.42
CA LYS A 142 6.67 3.86 7.99
C LYS A 142 8.08 3.64 7.46
N LEU A 143 9.10 4.15 8.16
CA LEU A 143 10.50 3.94 7.80
C LEU A 143 10.86 2.45 7.81
N CYS A 144 10.47 1.74 8.89
CA CYS A 144 10.67 0.29 9.00
C CYS A 144 10.01 -0.45 7.84
N THR A 145 8.75 -0.09 7.51
CA THR A 145 8.01 -0.68 6.39
C THR A 145 8.76 -0.53 5.07
N GLY A 146 9.20 0.69 4.72
CA GLY A 146 9.92 0.93 3.47
C GLY A 146 11.19 0.08 3.36
N GLN A 147 11.96 -0.03 4.46
CA GLN A 147 13.19 -0.81 4.50
C GLN A 147 12.92 -2.33 4.44
N MET A 148 11.96 -2.83 5.21
CA MET A 148 11.66 -4.27 5.28
C MET A 148 10.99 -4.78 4.01
N THR A 149 10.06 -4.02 3.41
CA THR A 149 9.44 -4.41 2.14
C THR A 149 10.44 -4.42 0.99
N LYS A 150 11.42 -3.50 0.99
CA LYS A 150 12.51 -3.52 0.02
C LYS A 150 13.31 -4.82 0.08
N ILE A 151 13.73 -5.25 1.28
CA ILE A 151 14.47 -6.51 1.47
C ILE A 151 13.64 -7.70 0.99
N LEU A 152 12.35 -7.75 1.35
CA LEU A 152 11.50 -8.86 0.96
C LEU A 152 11.22 -8.87 -0.55
N CYS A 153 11.02 -7.71 -1.17
CA CYS A 153 10.89 -7.59 -2.63
C CYS A 153 12.14 -8.10 -3.36
N GLU A 154 13.34 -7.75 -2.88
CA GLU A 154 14.61 -8.28 -3.41
C GLU A 154 14.66 -9.81 -3.35
N GLN A 155 14.26 -10.41 -2.22
CA GLN A 155 14.19 -11.87 -2.04
C GLN A 155 13.17 -12.54 -2.98
N LYS A 156 12.09 -11.83 -3.33
CA LYS A 156 11.04 -12.33 -4.24
C LYS A 156 11.28 -11.99 -5.71
N GLY A 157 12.35 -11.26 -6.04
CA GLY A 157 12.60 -10.81 -7.42
C GLY A 157 11.62 -9.75 -7.92
N ILE A 158 10.99 -8.99 -7.00
CA ILE A 158 10.02 -7.93 -7.30
C ILE A 158 10.72 -6.57 -7.20
N ARG A 159 10.48 -5.69 -8.18
CA ARG A 159 10.95 -4.31 -8.14
C ARG A 159 10.21 -3.56 -7.03
N HIS A 160 10.96 -2.96 -6.10
CA HIS A 160 10.44 -2.10 -5.04
C HIS A 160 10.52 -0.60 -5.43
N ILE A 161 9.44 0.14 -5.19
CA ILE A 161 9.33 1.59 -5.37
C ILE A 161 8.68 2.20 -4.11
#